data_78a1da39eedc21e33c6dcee8e4a73bdd
#
_entry.id   78a1da39eedc21e33c6dcee8e4a73bdd
#
_cell.length_a   1.000
_cell.length_b   1.000
_cell.length_c   1.000
_cell.angle_alpha   90.00
_cell.angle_beta   90.00
_cell.angle_gamma   90.00
#
_symmetry.space_group_name_H-M   'P 1'
#
loop_
_entity.id
_entity.type
_entity.pdbx_description
1 polymer ?
#
loop_
_entity_poly.entity_id
_entity_poly.type
_entity_poly.pdbx_seq_one_letter_code
_entity_poly.pdbx_strand_id
1 'polypeptide(L)'
;ISNILKAIKKNDTISINHNGKQQRDYLFVGDAVEGIIKTIQCRLKKYNVINISSGKRYRSTEIIKLVQELSHKKLKFKLKKTAPDEKCVWANNFKAKKLLKFAPKISIKQGLDLTLKCFEKY
;
A
#
# COMPACT_ATOMS: atom_id res chain seq x y z
N ILE A 1 -6.05 1.90 3.26
CA ILE A 1 -6.41 0.49 3.54
C ILE A 1 -7.27 0.43 4.80
N SER A 2 -6.86 1.03 5.93
CA SER A 2 -7.60 0.96 7.21
C SER A 2 -9.10 1.27 7.09
N ASN A 3 -9.47 2.32 6.35
CA ASN A 3 -10.89 2.67 6.16
C ASN A 3 -11.66 1.60 5.37
N ILE A 4 -11.01 0.94 4.41
CA ILE A 4 -11.60 -0.17 3.65
C ILE A 4 -11.87 -1.35 4.58
N LEU A 5 -10.89 -1.71 5.42
CA LEU A 5 -11.02 -2.81 6.38
C LEU A 5 -12.09 -2.54 7.42
N LYS A 6 -12.12 -1.32 7.98
CA LYS A 6 -13.17 -0.89 8.92
C LYS A 6 -14.57 -0.98 8.29
N ALA A 7 -14.72 -0.51 7.06
CA ALA A 7 -15.99 -0.53 6.36
C ALA A 7 -16.47 -1.97 6.06
N ILE A 8 -15.57 -2.87 5.66
CA ILE A 8 -15.90 -4.29 5.47
C ILE A 8 -16.32 -4.95 6.79
N LYS A 9 -15.61 -4.66 7.90
CA LYS A 9 -15.96 -5.21 9.22
C LYS A 9 -17.33 -4.73 9.69
N LYS A 10 -17.66 -3.44 9.46
CA LYS A 10 -18.91 -2.81 9.89
C LYS A 10 -20.05 -2.88 8.88
N ASN A 11 -19.81 -3.43 7.68
CA ASN A 11 -20.74 -3.39 6.53
C ASN A 11 -21.17 -1.96 6.14
N ASP A 12 -20.24 -1.01 6.31
CA ASP A 12 -20.45 0.40 6.01
C ASP A 12 -20.17 0.73 4.54
N THR A 13 -20.72 1.89 4.09
CA THR A 13 -20.38 2.44 2.77
C THR A 13 -19.23 3.41 2.87
N ILE A 14 -18.19 3.25 2.04
CA ILE A 14 -17.07 4.20 1.97
C ILE A 14 -17.18 5.12 0.76
N SER A 15 -16.61 6.32 0.89
CA SER A 15 -16.42 7.25 -0.22
C SER A 15 -15.03 7.14 -0.79
N ILE A 16 -14.93 6.96 -2.11
CA ILE A 16 -13.66 6.87 -2.84
C ILE A 16 -13.50 8.13 -3.68
N ASN A 17 -12.47 8.88 -3.41
CA ASN A 17 -12.15 10.13 -4.13
C ASN A 17 -11.64 9.87 -5.55
N HIS A 18 -11.63 10.93 -6.38
CA HIS A 18 -11.12 10.92 -7.75
C HIS A 18 -11.73 9.82 -8.63
N ASN A 19 -13.01 9.49 -8.42
CA ASN A 19 -13.70 8.40 -9.11
C ASN A 19 -12.91 7.06 -9.06
N GLY A 20 -12.16 6.82 -7.98
CA GLY A 20 -11.36 5.61 -7.79
C GLY A 20 -10.10 5.51 -8.66
N LYS A 21 -9.77 6.56 -9.43
CA LYS A 21 -8.63 6.56 -10.36
C LYS A 21 -7.29 6.90 -9.68
N GLN A 22 -7.32 7.33 -8.42
CA GLN A 22 -6.12 7.65 -7.67
C GLN A 22 -5.22 6.41 -7.53
N GLN A 23 -3.94 6.58 -7.84
CA GLN A 23 -2.95 5.50 -7.73
C GLN A 23 -1.98 5.78 -6.58
N ARG A 24 -1.62 4.75 -5.85
CA ARG A 24 -0.65 4.80 -4.75
C ARG A 24 0.28 3.59 -4.81
N ASP A 25 1.48 3.79 -4.30
CA ASP A 25 2.44 2.73 -4.00
C ASP A 25 2.12 2.17 -2.61
N TYR A 26 1.89 0.87 -2.54
CA TYR A 26 1.64 0.16 -1.29
C TYR A 26 2.78 -0.79 -1.01
N LEU A 27 3.41 -0.62 0.13
CA LEU A 27 4.49 -1.48 0.61
C LEU A 27 4.02 -2.17 1.89
N PHE A 28 4.25 -3.48 1.98
CA PHE A 28 3.95 -4.22 3.22
C PHE A 28 4.89 -3.77 4.35
N VAL A 29 4.38 -3.68 5.56
CA VAL A 29 5.14 -3.15 6.71
C VAL A 29 6.40 -3.95 6.98
N GLY A 30 6.39 -5.28 6.83
CA GLY A 30 7.56 -6.12 6.99
C GLY A 30 8.68 -5.79 6.00
N ASP A 31 8.33 -5.55 4.73
CA ASP A 31 9.30 -5.10 3.72
C ASP A 31 9.83 -3.69 4.04
N ALA A 32 8.97 -2.79 4.55
CA ALA A 32 9.40 -1.45 4.97
C ALA A 32 10.43 -1.54 6.11
N VAL A 33 10.17 -2.37 7.11
CA VAL A 33 11.10 -2.62 8.23
C VAL A 33 12.41 -3.22 7.72
N GLU A 34 12.37 -4.21 6.83
CA GLU A 34 13.59 -4.76 6.20
C GLU A 34 14.40 -3.67 5.49
N GLY A 35 13.73 -2.79 4.75
CA GLY A 35 14.36 -1.66 4.08
C GLY A 35 15.06 -0.71 5.05
N ILE A 36 14.42 -0.39 6.18
CA ILE A 36 14.99 0.45 7.24
C ILE A 36 16.22 -0.22 7.87
N ILE A 37 16.12 -1.51 8.22
CA ILE A 37 17.25 -2.28 8.79
C ILE A 37 18.45 -2.28 7.84
N LYS A 38 18.21 -2.53 6.55
CA LYS A 38 19.26 -2.47 5.51
C LYS A 38 19.91 -1.09 5.42
N THR A 39 19.14 -0.02 5.62
CA THR A 39 19.66 1.35 5.62
C THR A 39 20.60 1.59 6.81
N ILE A 40 20.24 1.10 8.00
CA ILE A 40 21.08 1.19 9.21
C ILE A 40 22.38 0.38 9.06
N GLN A 41 22.30 -0.79 8.44
CA GLN A 41 23.45 -1.68 8.24
C GLN A 41 24.37 -1.21 7.11
N CYS A 42 23.88 -0.37 6.20
CA CYS A 42 24.64 0.09 5.05
C CYS A 42 25.55 1.27 5.43
N ARG A 43 26.87 1.10 5.26
CA ARG A 43 27.86 2.18 5.47
C ARG A 43 27.89 3.11 4.26
N LEU A 44 27.03 4.10 4.24
CA LEU A 44 27.02 5.14 3.21
C LEU A 44 27.98 6.26 3.60
N LYS A 45 28.88 6.63 2.69
CA LYS A 45 29.92 7.66 2.95
C LYS A 45 29.41 9.10 2.99
N LYS A 46 28.17 9.38 2.49
CA LYS A 46 27.59 10.73 2.40
C LYS A 46 26.12 10.68 2.74
N TYR A 47 25.56 11.85 3.01
CA TYR A 47 24.09 12.01 3.13
C TYR A 47 23.38 11.44 1.90
N ASN A 48 22.40 10.59 2.12
CA ASN A 48 21.62 9.95 1.08
C ASN A 48 20.13 9.93 1.40
N VAL A 49 19.32 10.37 0.45
CA VAL A 49 17.87 10.15 0.48
C VAL A 49 17.57 8.90 -0.32
N ILE A 50 16.91 7.93 0.29
CA ILE A 50 16.59 6.64 -0.31
C ILE A 50 15.11 6.36 -0.11
N ASN A 51 14.38 6.13 -1.21
CA ASN A 51 12.98 5.76 -1.15
C ASN A 51 12.84 4.26 -0.90
N ILE A 52 12.19 3.89 0.18
CA ILE A 52 11.77 2.51 0.46
C ILE A 52 10.33 2.37 0.00
N SER A 53 10.13 1.68 -1.12
CA SER A 53 8.81 1.57 -1.78
C SER A 53 8.69 0.27 -2.56
N SER A 54 7.46 -0.11 -2.93
CA SER A 54 7.25 -1.28 -3.79
C SER A 54 7.66 -1.03 -5.24
N GLY A 55 7.61 0.22 -5.67
CA GLY A 55 7.80 0.63 -7.07
C GLY A 55 6.63 0.23 -7.97
N LYS A 56 5.51 -0.25 -7.40
CA LYS A 56 4.29 -0.62 -8.12
C LYS A 56 3.13 0.29 -7.72
N ARG A 57 2.23 0.52 -8.65
CA ARG A 57 1.08 1.40 -8.47
C ARG A 57 -0.21 0.60 -8.53
N TYR A 58 -1.13 0.90 -7.63
CA TYR A 58 -2.46 0.30 -7.59
C TYR A 58 -3.52 1.37 -7.45
N ARG A 59 -4.63 1.24 -8.18
CA ARG A 59 -5.80 2.10 -8.02
C ARG A 59 -6.55 1.72 -6.75
N SER A 60 -7.23 2.70 -6.15
CA SER A 60 -8.08 2.43 -4.98
C SER A 60 -9.14 1.36 -5.27
N THR A 61 -9.68 1.34 -6.49
CA THR A 61 -10.65 0.32 -6.92
C THR A 61 -10.04 -1.08 -7.04
N GLU A 62 -8.76 -1.20 -7.41
CA GLU A 62 -8.06 -2.49 -7.46
C GLU A 62 -7.84 -3.04 -6.03
N ILE A 63 -7.47 -2.16 -5.10
CA ILE A 63 -7.34 -2.55 -3.68
C ILE A 63 -8.67 -3.03 -3.12
N ILE A 64 -9.78 -2.33 -3.41
CA ILE A 64 -11.13 -2.73 -2.97
C ILE A 64 -11.47 -4.11 -3.51
N LYS A 65 -11.25 -4.37 -4.81
CA LYS A 65 -11.49 -5.69 -5.41
C LYS A 65 -10.70 -6.80 -4.70
N LEU A 66 -9.41 -6.58 -4.47
CA LEU A 66 -8.57 -7.54 -3.76
C LEU A 66 -9.06 -7.81 -2.33
N VAL A 67 -9.46 -6.76 -1.60
CA VAL A 67 -9.96 -6.92 -0.23
C VAL A 67 -11.31 -7.65 -0.23
N GLN A 68 -12.20 -7.39 -1.17
CA GLN A 68 -13.47 -8.13 -1.32
C GLN A 68 -13.23 -9.62 -1.64
N GLU A 69 -12.28 -9.90 -2.54
CA GLU A 69 -11.90 -11.27 -2.90
C GLU A 69 -11.35 -12.02 -1.67
N LEU A 70 -10.43 -11.42 -0.93
CA LEU A 70 -9.78 -12.04 0.22
C LEU A 70 -10.71 -12.20 1.43
N SER A 71 -11.61 -11.24 1.66
CA SER A 71 -12.54 -11.27 2.79
C SER A 71 -13.83 -12.04 2.51
N HIS A 72 -14.08 -12.42 1.25
CA HIS A 72 -15.36 -12.96 0.77
C HIS A 72 -16.58 -12.08 1.09
N LYS A 73 -16.36 -10.78 1.32
CA LYS A 73 -17.41 -9.80 1.66
C LYS A 73 -17.52 -8.73 0.60
N LYS A 74 -18.74 -8.29 0.32
CA LYS A 74 -18.99 -7.13 -0.56
C LYS A 74 -18.81 -5.84 0.21
N LEU A 75 -18.07 -4.89 -0.35
CA LEU A 75 -17.93 -3.53 0.16
C LEU A 75 -18.82 -2.58 -0.65
N LYS A 76 -19.68 -1.85 0.03
CA LYS A 76 -20.44 -0.77 -0.58
C LYS A 76 -19.54 0.47 -0.67
N PHE A 77 -19.42 1.07 -1.86
CA PHE A 77 -18.67 2.30 -2.02
C PHE A 77 -19.32 3.26 -2.99
N LYS A 78 -19.12 4.56 -2.75
CA LYS A 78 -19.55 5.65 -3.64
C LYS A 78 -18.32 6.34 -4.21
N LEU A 79 -18.32 6.58 -5.51
CA LEU A 79 -17.28 7.36 -6.16
C LEU A 79 -17.59 8.85 -6.01
N LYS A 80 -16.63 9.63 -5.53
CA LYS A 80 -16.72 11.08 -5.43
C LYS A 80 -15.79 11.74 -6.45
N LYS A 81 -16.33 12.69 -7.21
CA LYS A 81 -15.54 13.60 -8.02
C LYS A 81 -15.00 14.68 -7.07
N THR A 82 -13.74 14.60 -6.70
CA THR A 82 -13.04 15.61 -5.88
C THR A 82 -12.14 16.44 -6.75
N ALA A 83 -11.79 17.65 -6.28
CA ALA A 83 -10.83 18.53 -6.94
C ALA A 83 -9.49 17.81 -7.24
N PRO A 84 -8.72 18.27 -8.21
CA PRO A 84 -7.47 17.63 -8.59
C PRO A 84 -6.49 17.68 -7.42
N ASP A 85 -6.34 16.57 -6.77
CA ASP A 85 -5.24 16.22 -5.89
C ASP A 85 -4.30 15.32 -6.70
N GLU A 86 -3.10 15.07 -6.23
CA GLU A 86 -2.13 14.22 -6.93
C GLU A 86 -2.74 12.87 -7.30
N LYS A 87 -3.02 12.69 -8.59
CA LYS A 87 -3.69 11.51 -9.12
C LYS A 87 -2.84 10.25 -8.95
N CYS A 88 -1.53 10.42 -8.89
CA CYS A 88 -0.58 9.32 -8.88
C CYS A 88 0.62 9.67 -7.99
N VAL A 89 0.80 8.95 -6.90
CA VAL A 89 1.95 9.06 -6.01
C VAL A 89 2.62 7.70 -5.92
N TRP A 90 3.86 7.64 -6.41
CA TRP A 90 4.71 6.47 -6.24
C TRP A 90 6.17 6.91 -6.14
N ALA A 91 7.03 6.09 -5.58
CA ALA A 91 8.43 6.39 -5.43
C ALA A 91 9.30 5.50 -6.32
N ASN A 92 10.34 6.09 -6.89
CA ASN A 92 11.39 5.34 -7.57
C ASN A 92 12.31 4.70 -6.51
N ASN A 93 12.35 3.38 -6.46
CA ASN A 93 13.16 2.60 -5.51
C ASN A 93 14.50 2.13 -6.09
N PHE A 94 14.93 2.66 -7.23
CA PHE A 94 16.19 2.27 -7.87
C PHE A 94 17.40 2.40 -6.94
N LYS A 95 17.46 3.50 -6.18
CA LYS A 95 18.55 3.75 -5.23
C LYS A 95 18.57 2.72 -4.08
N ALA A 96 17.39 2.35 -3.57
CA ALA A 96 17.26 1.28 -2.59
C ALA A 96 17.75 -0.08 -3.13
N LYS A 97 17.36 -0.41 -4.35
CA LYS A 97 17.82 -1.64 -5.02
C LYS A 97 19.34 -1.64 -5.19
N LYS A 98 19.90 -0.54 -5.68
CA LYS A 98 21.34 -0.43 -5.98
C LYS A 98 22.20 -0.43 -4.71
N LEU A 99 21.87 0.39 -3.73
CA LEU A 99 22.71 0.63 -2.55
C LEU A 99 22.44 -0.36 -1.42
N LEU A 100 21.18 -0.73 -1.20
CA LEU A 100 20.77 -1.58 -0.08
C LEU A 100 20.48 -3.02 -0.50
N LYS A 101 20.51 -3.33 -1.79
CA LYS A 101 20.01 -4.61 -2.33
C LYS A 101 18.58 -4.90 -1.84
N PHE A 102 17.81 -3.83 -1.64
CA PHE A 102 16.43 -3.92 -1.20
C PHE A 102 15.50 -4.28 -2.36
N ALA A 103 14.71 -5.32 -2.17
CA ALA A 103 13.61 -5.68 -3.05
C ALA A 103 12.42 -6.12 -2.21
N PRO A 104 11.23 -5.54 -2.39
CA PRO A 104 10.02 -6.01 -1.70
C PRO A 104 9.75 -7.48 -2.02
N LYS A 105 9.46 -8.27 -0.99
CA LYS A 105 9.22 -9.73 -1.09
C LYS A 105 7.74 -10.07 -1.07
N ILE A 106 6.95 -9.23 -0.40
CA ILE A 106 5.52 -9.47 -0.18
C ILE A 106 4.72 -8.76 -1.26
N SER A 107 3.94 -9.52 -2.03
CA SER A 107 3.00 -8.97 -3.01
C SER A 107 1.87 -8.22 -2.33
N ILE A 108 1.19 -7.32 -3.07
CA ILE A 108 0.02 -6.58 -2.53
C ILE A 108 -1.06 -7.54 -2.03
N LYS A 109 -1.32 -8.64 -2.74
CA LYS A 109 -2.32 -9.64 -2.35
C LYS A 109 -1.94 -10.33 -1.04
N GLN A 110 -0.70 -10.78 -0.91
CA GLN A 110 -0.18 -11.38 0.32
C GLN A 110 -0.20 -10.40 1.50
N GLY A 111 0.24 -9.16 1.28
CA GLY A 111 0.24 -8.12 2.32
C GLY A 111 -1.17 -7.76 2.79
N LEU A 112 -2.14 -7.72 1.88
CA LEU A 112 -3.56 -7.51 2.23
C LEU A 112 -4.13 -8.70 3.02
N ASP A 113 -3.84 -9.93 2.62
CA ASP A 113 -4.28 -11.14 3.33
C ASP A 113 -3.75 -11.16 4.77
N LEU A 114 -2.44 -10.92 4.95
CA LEU A 114 -1.84 -10.82 6.28
C LEU A 114 -2.46 -9.71 7.12
N THR A 115 -2.74 -8.57 6.49
CA THR A 115 -3.35 -7.42 7.17
C THR A 115 -4.79 -7.71 7.59
N LEU A 116 -5.58 -8.39 6.73
CA LEU A 116 -6.94 -8.83 7.05
C LEU A 116 -6.95 -9.79 8.24
N LYS A 117 -6.12 -10.83 8.19
CA LYS A 117 -5.99 -11.80 9.29
C LYS A 117 -5.61 -11.16 10.63
N CYS A 118 -4.73 -10.16 10.58
CA CYS A 118 -4.37 -9.38 11.76
C CYS A 118 -5.56 -8.54 12.25
N PHE A 119 -6.28 -7.88 11.33
CA PHE A 119 -7.39 -6.98 11.65
C PHE A 119 -8.63 -7.72 12.19
N GLU A 120 -8.81 -8.98 11.83
CA GLU A 120 -9.92 -9.83 12.33
C GLU A 120 -9.72 -10.27 13.78
N LYS A 121 -8.47 -10.28 14.28
CA LYS A 121 -8.15 -10.65 15.65
C LYS A 121 -8.46 -9.56 16.69
N TYR A 122 -8.64 -8.31 16.24
CA TYR A 122 -8.94 -7.14 17.05
C TYR A 122 -10.28 -6.50 16.66
#